data_06bddbd3c7a8ea8c1f0da1d992d29fd4
#
_entry.id   06bddbd3c7a8ea8c1f0da1d992d29fd4
#
_cell.length_a   1.000
_cell.length_b   1.000
_cell.length_c   1.000
_cell.angle_alpha   90.00
_cell.angle_beta   90.00
_cell.angle_gamma   90.00
#
_symmetry.space_group_name_H-M   'P 1'
#
loop_
_entity.id
_entity.type
_entity.pdbx_description
1 polymer ?
#
loop_
_entity_poly.entity_id
_entity_poly.type
_entity_poly.pdbx_seq_one_letter_code
_entity_poly.pdbx_strand_id
1 'polypeptide(L)'
;QVNLLNHFGIKKLFSVVGGSMGGMQVLQFVSNFPEKTKTAVPIACTSSHSAQNIAFNELGRQAITADHNWLDGKYSSKNTIPDKGLAVARMAAHITYLSKKGLQEKFGRKLQERDDLKFGFDADFQIESYLRYQGSVFVDRFDANSYLYITRAMDYFDLVKQFDGNLSNAFKNTKAKFFIISFTSDWLYPTQENKDIVIALNAIGANVGFVEIESDKGHDSFLLDVPDFLRTLKNFLDKSYIE
;
A
#
# COMPACT_ATOMS: atom_id res chain seq x y z
N GLN A 1 -18.34 0.48 0.89
CA GLN A 1 -18.33 -0.94 0.48
C GLN A 1 -19.62 -1.64 0.93
N VAL A 2 -19.98 -1.65 2.21
CA VAL A 2 -21.18 -2.37 2.71
C VAL A 2 -22.48 -1.88 2.08
N ASN A 3 -22.65 -0.59 1.88
CA ASN A 3 -23.84 -0.05 1.17
C ASN A 3 -23.97 -0.60 -0.25
N LEU A 4 -22.84 -0.80 -0.95
CA LEU A 4 -22.83 -1.41 -2.27
C LEU A 4 -23.23 -2.90 -2.21
N LEU A 5 -22.72 -3.65 -1.24
CA LEU A 5 -23.13 -5.04 -1.02
C LEU A 5 -24.63 -5.14 -0.73
N ASN A 6 -25.16 -4.27 0.11
CA ASN A 6 -26.59 -4.22 0.42
C ASN A 6 -27.42 -3.89 -0.83
N HIS A 7 -26.97 -2.96 -1.67
CA HIS A 7 -27.61 -2.62 -2.94
C HIS A 7 -27.74 -3.83 -3.87
N PHE A 8 -26.73 -4.68 -3.92
CA PHE A 8 -26.73 -5.93 -4.70
C PHE A 8 -27.36 -7.12 -3.97
N GLY A 9 -27.89 -6.96 -2.76
CA GLY A 9 -28.46 -8.04 -1.98
C GLY A 9 -27.45 -9.07 -1.46
N ILE A 10 -26.15 -8.74 -1.49
CA ILE A 10 -25.07 -9.61 -1.04
C ILE A 10 -24.97 -9.56 0.49
N LYS A 11 -25.39 -10.63 1.14
CA LYS A 11 -25.39 -10.74 2.61
C LYS A 11 -24.00 -11.04 3.16
N LYS A 12 -23.23 -11.93 2.50
CA LYS A 12 -21.92 -12.38 2.94
C LYS A 12 -21.00 -12.61 1.74
N LEU A 13 -19.77 -12.13 1.84
CA LEU A 13 -18.72 -12.35 0.85
C LEU A 13 -18.05 -13.71 1.12
N PHE A 14 -17.63 -14.36 0.06
CA PHE A 14 -16.71 -15.50 0.17
C PHE A 14 -15.34 -15.02 0.66
N SER A 15 -14.78 -13.98 0.09
CA SER A 15 -13.48 -13.44 0.46
C SER A 15 -13.43 -11.93 0.32
N VAL A 16 -12.69 -11.27 1.22
CA VAL A 16 -12.18 -9.91 1.05
C VAL A 16 -10.67 -9.98 0.94
N VAL A 17 -10.14 -9.44 -0.16
CA VAL A 17 -8.70 -9.50 -0.50
C VAL A 17 -8.23 -8.09 -0.80
N GLY A 18 -7.08 -7.70 -0.27
CA GLY A 18 -6.51 -6.39 -0.55
C GLY A 18 -5.03 -6.30 -0.19
N GLY A 19 -4.26 -5.59 -1.04
CA GLY A 19 -2.87 -5.29 -0.82
C GLY A 19 -2.64 -3.85 -0.35
N SER A 20 -1.63 -3.61 0.48
CA SER A 20 -1.27 -2.27 0.95
C SER A 20 -2.45 -1.59 1.68
N MET A 21 -2.86 -0.39 1.26
CA MET A 21 -4.08 0.28 1.74
C MET A 21 -5.31 -0.62 1.62
N GLY A 22 -5.40 -1.46 0.59
CA GLY A 22 -6.46 -2.45 0.45
C GLY A 22 -6.45 -3.48 1.58
N GLY A 23 -5.27 -3.87 2.07
CA GLY A 23 -5.11 -4.74 3.25
C GLY A 23 -5.61 -4.06 4.53
N MET A 24 -5.32 -2.77 4.72
CA MET A 24 -5.89 -1.99 5.83
C MET A 24 -7.43 -1.95 5.75
N GLN A 25 -7.99 -1.80 4.55
CA GLN A 25 -9.45 -1.86 4.34
C GLN A 25 -10.02 -3.24 4.64
N VAL A 26 -9.30 -4.33 4.32
CA VAL A 26 -9.68 -5.71 4.71
C VAL A 26 -9.76 -5.82 6.23
N LEU A 27 -8.74 -5.37 6.96
CA LEU A 27 -8.71 -5.39 8.42
C LEU A 27 -9.85 -4.58 9.02
N GLN A 28 -10.07 -3.35 8.55
CA GLN A 28 -11.16 -2.51 9.01
C GLN A 28 -12.53 -3.09 8.68
N PHE A 29 -12.68 -3.71 7.49
CA PHE A 29 -13.92 -4.35 7.08
C PHE A 29 -14.30 -5.49 8.02
N VAL A 30 -13.35 -6.38 8.34
CA VAL A 30 -13.60 -7.52 9.22
C VAL A 30 -13.83 -7.08 10.67
N SER A 31 -13.13 -6.05 11.13
CA SER A 31 -13.33 -5.46 12.45
C SER A 31 -14.75 -4.90 12.62
N ASN A 32 -15.25 -4.17 11.61
CA ASN A 32 -16.57 -3.52 11.68
C ASN A 32 -17.73 -4.47 11.32
N PHE A 33 -17.48 -5.47 10.49
CA PHE A 33 -18.50 -6.38 9.94
C PHE A 33 -18.03 -7.84 9.98
N PRO A 34 -17.79 -8.38 11.19
CA PRO A 34 -17.14 -9.70 11.39
C PRO A 34 -17.90 -10.88 10.78
N GLU A 35 -19.22 -10.73 10.57
CA GLU A 35 -20.09 -11.74 9.99
C GLU A 35 -20.16 -11.71 8.46
N LYS A 36 -19.70 -10.62 7.82
CA LYS A 36 -19.95 -10.34 6.40
C LYS A 36 -18.96 -10.99 5.43
N THR A 37 -17.96 -11.71 5.92
CA THR A 37 -17.05 -12.46 5.05
C THR A 37 -16.71 -13.84 5.61
N LYS A 38 -16.43 -14.81 4.72
CA LYS A 38 -15.93 -16.13 5.10
C LYS A 38 -14.42 -16.14 5.28
N THR A 39 -13.69 -15.44 4.39
CA THR A 39 -12.23 -15.34 4.43
C THR A 39 -11.75 -13.89 4.29
N ALA A 40 -10.58 -13.59 4.85
CA ALA A 40 -9.94 -12.29 4.81
C ALA A 40 -8.46 -12.43 4.46
N VAL A 41 -8.00 -11.75 3.42
CA VAL A 41 -6.63 -11.85 2.92
C VAL A 41 -6.00 -10.44 2.84
N PRO A 42 -5.50 -9.90 3.94
CA PRO A 42 -4.68 -8.69 3.91
C PRO A 42 -3.26 -9.05 3.44
N ILE A 43 -2.72 -8.28 2.51
CA ILE A 43 -1.45 -8.52 1.84
C ILE A 43 -0.57 -7.29 1.97
N ALA A 44 0.68 -7.46 2.42
CA ALA A 44 1.67 -6.37 2.49
C ALA A 44 1.09 -5.10 3.13
N CYS A 45 0.55 -5.20 4.33
CA CYS A 45 -0.13 -4.09 5.01
C CYS A 45 0.23 -4.00 6.49
N THR A 46 -0.33 -3.01 7.17
CA THR A 46 -0.15 -2.78 8.60
C THR A 46 -1.48 -2.55 9.29
N SER A 47 -1.51 -2.64 10.62
CA SER A 47 -2.65 -2.24 11.45
C SER A 47 -2.66 -0.76 11.83
N SER A 48 -1.53 -0.06 11.66
CA SER A 48 -1.35 1.40 11.83
C SER A 48 -0.08 1.84 11.14
N HIS A 49 -0.04 3.08 10.63
CA HIS A 49 1.17 3.62 10.01
C HIS A 49 2.28 3.83 11.03
N SER A 50 3.48 3.37 10.66
CA SER A 50 4.72 3.69 11.38
C SER A 50 5.14 5.15 11.17
N ALA A 51 6.06 5.63 12.01
CA ALA A 51 6.66 6.96 11.82
C ALA A 51 7.31 7.12 10.43
N GLN A 52 7.89 6.04 9.88
CA GLN A 52 8.46 6.04 8.54
C GLN A 52 7.40 6.25 7.46
N ASN A 53 6.26 5.56 7.54
CA ASN A 53 5.15 5.73 6.59
C ASN A 53 4.60 7.16 6.64
N ILE A 54 4.37 7.68 7.86
CA ILE A 54 3.90 9.06 8.06
C ILE A 54 4.89 10.08 7.48
N ALA A 55 6.20 9.86 7.68
CA ALA A 55 7.24 10.76 7.18
C ALA A 55 7.27 10.80 5.64
N PHE A 56 7.16 9.66 4.96
CA PHE A 56 7.09 9.63 3.49
C PHE A 56 5.80 10.27 2.95
N ASN A 57 4.67 10.04 3.61
CA ASN A 57 3.42 10.70 3.25
C ASN A 57 3.51 12.21 3.45
N GLU A 58 4.12 12.67 4.55
CA GLU A 58 4.30 14.10 4.82
C GLU A 58 5.23 14.76 3.79
N LEU A 59 6.31 14.07 3.40
CA LEU A 59 7.19 14.57 2.32
C LEU A 59 6.38 14.82 1.03
N GLY A 60 5.53 13.86 0.64
CA GLY A 60 4.67 14.02 -0.53
C GLY A 60 3.65 15.14 -0.38
N ARG A 61 3.03 15.29 0.78
CA ARG A 61 2.09 16.38 1.05
C ARG A 61 2.76 17.75 1.02
N GLN A 62 3.94 17.87 1.63
CA GLN A 62 4.71 19.12 1.59
C GLN A 62 5.15 19.48 0.17
N ALA A 63 5.54 18.50 -0.65
CA ALA A 63 5.87 18.76 -2.05
C ALA A 63 4.67 19.36 -2.81
N ILE A 64 3.46 18.83 -2.60
CA ILE A 64 2.23 19.32 -3.23
C ILE A 64 1.84 20.71 -2.71
N THR A 65 1.82 20.89 -1.39
CA THR A 65 1.37 22.16 -0.78
C THR A 65 2.35 23.32 -0.98
N ALA A 66 3.63 23.03 -1.20
CA ALA A 66 4.65 24.01 -1.57
C ALA A 66 4.61 24.40 -3.05
N ASP A 67 3.90 23.67 -3.90
CA ASP A 67 3.75 24.03 -5.30
C ASP A 67 2.84 25.28 -5.42
N HIS A 68 3.35 26.33 -6.07
CA HIS A 68 2.62 27.58 -6.22
C HIS A 68 1.27 27.44 -6.94
N ASN A 69 1.11 26.40 -7.75
CA ASN A 69 -0.13 26.08 -8.45
C ASN A 69 -1.17 25.35 -7.59
N TRP A 70 -0.83 24.91 -6.37
CA TRP A 70 -1.78 24.23 -5.49
C TRP A 70 -2.91 25.14 -4.99
N LEU A 71 -2.61 26.43 -4.74
CA LEU A 71 -3.58 27.50 -4.42
C LEU A 71 -4.53 27.12 -3.26
N ASP A 72 -4.00 26.59 -2.16
CA ASP A 72 -4.77 26.11 -1.03
C ASP A 72 -5.88 25.11 -1.42
N GLY A 73 -5.56 24.24 -2.37
CA GLY A 73 -6.49 23.22 -2.90
C GLY A 73 -7.51 23.74 -3.91
N LYS A 74 -7.43 25.02 -4.33
CA LYS A 74 -8.40 25.66 -5.23
C LYS A 74 -7.93 25.70 -6.70
N TYR A 75 -6.90 24.95 -7.04
CA TYR A 75 -6.26 24.96 -8.36
C TYR A 75 -7.21 24.65 -9.52
N SER A 76 -8.17 23.74 -9.34
CA SER A 76 -9.15 23.41 -10.40
C SER A 76 -10.00 24.60 -10.81
N SER A 77 -10.39 25.50 -9.88
CA SER A 77 -11.15 26.72 -10.17
C SER A 77 -10.33 27.77 -10.92
N LYS A 78 -9.01 27.64 -10.96
CA LYS A 78 -8.07 28.53 -11.65
C LYS A 78 -7.46 27.89 -12.90
N ASN A 79 -7.97 26.72 -13.29
CA ASN A 79 -7.50 25.96 -14.45
C ASN A 79 -5.98 25.72 -14.43
N THR A 80 -5.44 25.39 -13.25
CA THR A 80 -4.03 25.07 -13.04
C THR A 80 -3.92 23.72 -12.32
N ILE A 81 -2.72 23.15 -12.25
CA ILE A 81 -2.43 21.87 -11.57
C ILE A 81 -1.09 22.00 -10.84
N PRO A 82 -0.95 21.57 -9.59
CA PRO A 82 0.33 21.51 -8.88
C PRO A 82 1.17 20.31 -9.37
N ASP A 83 1.53 20.35 -10.65
CA ASP A 83 2.17 19.26 -11.39
C ASP A 83 3.54 18.89 -10.84
N LYS A 84 4.36 19.90 -10.49
CA LYS A 84 5.70 19.68 -9.94
C LYS A 84 5.63 19.03 -8.56
N GLY A 85 4.78 19.55 -7.68
CA GLY A 85 4.60 19.00 -6.35
C GLY A 85 4.06 17.57 -6.38
N LEU A 86 3.04 17.31 -7.20
CA LEU A 86 2.45 15.99 -7.35
C LEU A 86 3.44 14.99 -7.99
N ALA A 87 4.24 15.43 -8.95
CA ALA A 87 5.29 14.60 -9.55
C ALA A 87 6.35 14.21 -8.52
N VAL A 88 6.84 15.15 -7.70
CA VAL A 88 7.82 14.87 -6.63
C VAL A 88 7.23 13.92 -5.57
N ALA A 89 5.97 14.12 -5.17
CA ALA A 89 5.28 13.19 -4.27
C ALA A 89 5.26 11.76 -4.83
N ARG A 90 5.00 11.61 -6.12
CA ARG A 90 5.03 10.30 -6.80
C ARG A 90 6.43 9.70 -6.87
N MET A 91 7.45 10.51 -7.14
CA MET A 91 8.85 10.05 -7.14
C MET A 91 9.24 9.46 -5.77
N ALA A 92 8.92 10.16 -4.68
CA ALA A 92 9.16 9.67 -3.32
C ALA A 92 8.44 8.35 -3.06
N ALA A 93 7.16 8.24 -3.43
CA ALA A 93 6.39 6.99 -3.31
C ALA A 93 7.02 5.84 -4.10
N HIS A 94 7.48 6.07 -5.34
CA HIS A 94 8.15 5.04 -6.15
C HIS A 94 9.42 4.49 -5.51
N ILE A 95 10.16 5.29 -4.77
CA ILE A 95 11.35 4.83 -4.04
C ILE A 95 10.92 3.81 -2.97
N THR A 96 9.79 4.04 -2.29
CA THR A 96 9.31 3.13 -1.24
C THR A 96 8.68 1.83 -1.78
N TYR A 97 8.22 1.82 -3.03
CA TYR A 97 7.59 0.64 -3.64
C TYR A 97 8.59 -0.39 -4.14
N LEU A 98 9.80 0.02 -4.46
CA LEU A 98 10.84 -0.84 -5.00
C LEU A 98 11.83 -1.26 -3.90
N SER A 99 12.39 -2.46 -4.02
CA SER A 99 13.45 -2.89 -3.13
C SER A 99 14.80 -2.27 -3.51
N LYS A 100 15.71 -2.17 -2.53
CA LYS A 100 17.11 -1.78 -2.80
C LYS A 100 17.75 -2.67 -3.86
N LYS A 101 17.52 -3.98 -3.78
CA LYS A 101 18.04 -4.96 -4.75
C LYS A 101 17.44 -4.71 -6.14
N GLY A 102 16.14 -4.59 -6.25
CA GLY A 102 15.46 -4.32 -7.53
C GLY A 102 15.91 -3.01 -8.19
N LEU A 103 16.09 -1.94 -7.40
CA LEU A 103 16.66 -0.68 -7.90
C LEU A 103 18.09 -0.86 -8.41
N GLN A 104 18.93 -1.59 -7.65
CA GLN A 104 20.32 -1.82 -8.01
C GLN A 104 20.45 -2.67 -9.27
N GLU A 105 19.66 -3.73 -9.40
CA GLU A 105 19.69 -4.61 -10.58
C GLU A 105 19.19 -3.91 -11.83
N LYS A 106 18.11 -3.15 -11.71
CA LYS A 106 17.49 -2.46 -12.85
C LYS A 106 18.33 -1.29 -13.33
N PHE A 107 18.79 -0.44 -12.43
CA PHE A 107 19.42 0.83 -12.78
C PHE A 107 20.91 0.89 -12.42
N GLY A 108 21.31 0.40 -11.24
CA GLY A 108 22.68 0.54 -10.74
C GLY A 108 23.15 1.99 -10.81
N ARG A 109 24.31 2.20 -11.43
CA ARG A 109 24.86 3.53 -11.78
C ARG A 109 24.85 3.79 -13.28
N LYS A 110 23.93 3.17 -14.02
CA LYS A 110 23.85 3.31 -15.48
C LYS A 110 23.53 4.76 -15.83
N LEU A 111 24.34 5.32 -16.71
CA LEU A 111 24.09 6.63 -17.31
C LEU A 111 23.00 6.54 -18.39
N GLN A 112 22.47 7.68 -18.77
CA GLN A 112 21.65 7.82 -19.96
C GLN A 112 22.50 7.41 -21.21
N GLU A 113 22.01 7.61 -22.40
CA GLU A 113 22.69 7.26 -23.67
C GLU A 113 23.98 8.08 -23.87
N ARG A 114 24.97 7.89 -22.97
CA ARG A 114 26.28 8.58 -22.95
C ARG A 114 27.26 7.88 -22.01
N ASP A 115 28.54 8.19 -22.18
CA ASP A 115 29.64 7.59 -21.41
C ASP A 115 30.10 8.47 -20.23
N ASP A 116 29.85 9.79 -20.27
CA ASP A 116 30.37 10.75 -19.31
C ASP A 116 29.27 11.53 -18.57
N LEU A 117 29.60 12.00 -17.35
CA LEU A 117 28.76 12.89 -16.56
C LEU A 117 28.78 14.32 -17.11
N LYS A 118 27.63 14.98 -17.15
CA LYS A 118 27.52 16.39 -17.61
C LYS A 118 27.79 17.42 -16.55
N PHE A 119 27.82 17.04 -15.27
CA PHE A 119 27.96 17.94 -14.12
C PHE A 119 26.89 19.06 -14.09
N GLY A 120 25.70 18.78 -14.63
CA GLY A 120 24.56 19.69 -14.63
C GLY A 120 23.45 19.19 -13.70
N PHE A 121 22.24 19.81 -13.82
CA PHE A 121 21.04 19.42 -13.08
C PHE A 121 20.07 18.59 -13.94
N ASP A 122 20.43 18.25 -15.17
CA ASP A 122 19.71 17.29 -16.00
C ASP A 122 19.93 15.86 -15.47
N ALA A 123 19.09 14.93 -15.94
CA ALA A 123 19.24 13.54 -15.56
C ALA A 123 20.53 12.93 -16.17
N ASP A 124 21.48 12.58 -15.33
CA ASP A 124 22.67 11.82 -15.72
C ASP A 124 22.43 10.31 -15.63
N PHE A 125 21.78 9.86 -14.60
CA PHE A 125 21.51 8.44 -14.34
C PHE A 125 20.14 8.01 -14.84
N GLN A 126 20.01 6.75 -15.25
CA GLN A 126 18.74 6.18 -15.72
C GLN A 126 17.67 6.21 -14.64
N ILE A 127 18.04 6.03 -13.37
CA ILE A 127 17.08 6.10 -12.26
C ILE A 127 16.45 7.51 -12.13
N GLU A 128 17.18 8.58 -12.41
CA GLU A 128 16.63 9.94 -12.37
C GLU A 128 15.57 10.15 -13.44
N SER A 129 15.84 9.71 -14.67
CA SER A 129 14.86 9.77 -15.76
C SER A 129 13.64 8.89 -15.47
N TYR A 130 13.85 7.71 -14.91
CA TYR A 130 12.76 6.83 -14.52
C TYR A 130 11.84 7.49 -13.50
N LEU A 131 12.39 8.09 -12.44
CA LEU A 131 11.58 8.76 -11.42
C LEU A 131 10.84 9.98 -12.00
N ARG A 132 11.50 10.79 -12.82
CA ARG A 132 10.87 11.93 -13.50
C ARG A 132 9.72 11.48 -14.40
N TYR A 133 9.92 10.41 -15.17
CA TYR A 133 8.86 9.80 -16.00
C TYR A 133 7.66 9.33 -15.16
N GLN A 134 7.92 8.62 -14.07
CA GLN A 134 6.86 8.13 -13.18
C GLN A 134 6.08 9.28 -12.54
N GLY A 135 6.76 10.37 -12.18
CA GLY A 135 6.12 11.58 -11.69
C GLY A 135 5.23 12.22 -12.74
N SER A 136 5.75 12.42 -13.97
CA SER A 136 5.00 13.04 -15.07
C SER A 136 3.73 12.25 -15.44
N VAL A 137 3.85 10.93 -15.65
CA VAL A 137 2.70 10.07 -15.98
C VAL A 137 1.64 10.06 -14.85
N PHE A 138 2.06 10.24 -13.62
CA PHE A 138 1.12 10.26 -12.49
C PHE A 138 0.28 11.55 -12.48
N VAL A 139 0.85 12.68 -12.81
CA VAL A 139 0.15 13.98 -12.89
C VAL A 139 -1.02 13.92 -13.86
N ASP A 140 -0.88 13.22 -14.98
CA ASP A 140 -1.93 13.12 -16.00
C ASP A 140 -3.16 12.31 -15.54
N ARG A 141 -3.04 11.50 -14.49
CA ARG A 141 -4.09 10.55 -14.09
C ARG A 141 -4.52 10.66 -12.63
N PHE A 142 -3.91 11.53 -11.83
CA PHE A 142 -4.20 11.59 -10.41
C PHE A 142 -4.39 13.02 -9.92
N ASP A 143 -5.34 13.22 -9.03
CA ASP A 143 -5.66 14.51 -8.46
C ASP A 143 -4.85 14.78 -7.18
N ALA A 144 -4.27 15.98 -7.09
CA ALA A 144 -3.40 16.35 -5.97
C ALA A 144 -4.13 16.41 -4.63
N ASN A 145 -5.35 16.95 -4.59
CA ASN A 145 -6.14 16.97 -3.36
C ASN A 145 -6.51 15.55 -2.92
N SER A 146 -6.85 14.67 -3.86
CA SER A 146 -7.10 13.25 -3.58
C SER A 146 -5.87 12.59 -2.95
N TYR A 147 -4.66 12.88 -3.43
CA TYR A 147 -3.42 12.40 -2.83
C TYR A 147 -3.27 12.86 -1.37
N LEU A 148 -3.52 14.15 -1.11
CA LEU A 148 -3.45 14.71 0.24
C LEU A 148 -4.44 14.03 1.19
N TYR A 149 -5.70 13.86 0.78
CA TYR A 149 -6.75 13.24 1.59
C TYR A 149 -6.50 11.74 1.82
N ILE A 150 -6.10 11.00 0.78
CA ILE A 150 -5.84 9.55 0.89
C ILE A 150 -4.66 9.29 1.83
N THR A 151 -3.54 9.98 1.64
CA THR A 151 -2.35 9.80 2.50
C THR A 151 -2.64 10.21 3.94
N ARG A 152 -3.44 11.26 4.17
CA ARG A 152 -3.86 11.65 5.51
C ARG A 152 -4.80 10.62 6.14
N ALA A 153 -5.73 10.06 5.37
CA ALA A 153 -6.61 9.00 5.86
C ALA A 153 -5.83 7.73 6.23
N MET A 154 -4.79 7.39 5.46
CA MET A 154 -3.89 6.27 5.78
C MET A 154 -3.11 6.53 7.08
N ASP A 155 -2.60 7.75 7.29
CA ASP A 155 -1.90 8.11 8.54
C ASP A 155 -2.83 8.10 9.76
N TYR A 156 -4.13 8.35 9.57
CA TYR A 156 -5.13 8.30 10.66
C TYR A 156 -5.66 6.89 10.91
N PHE A 157 -5.42 5.95 10.01
CA PHE A 157 -5.78 4.57 10.22
C PHE A 157 -4.93 3.96 11.34
N ASP A 158 -5.58 3.56 12.43
CA ASP A 158 -4.94 2.99 13.61
C ASP A 158 -5.92 2.08 14.34
N LEU A 159 -5.88 0.79 14.02
CA LEU A 159 -6.72 -0.20 14.68
C LEU A 159 -6.31 -0.43 16.14
N VAL A 160 -5.04 -0.27 16.47
CA VAL A 160 -4.57 -0.43 17.85
C VAL A 160 -5.23 0.61 18.74
N LYS A 161 -5.22 1.88 18.31
CA LYS A 161 -5.84 2.99 19.02
C LYS A 161 -7.37 2.87 19.07
N GLN A 162 -8.00 2.43 17.96
CA GLN A 162 -9.47 2.25 17.90
C GLN A 162 -9.98 1.20 18.90
N PHE A 163 -9.12 0.28 19.33
CA PHE A 163 -9.45 -0.82 20.24
C PHE A 163 -8.62 -0.77 21.53
N ASP A 164 -8.51 0.42 22.11
CA ASP A 164 -7.95 0.67 23.45
C ASP A 164 -6.52 0.16 23.64
N GLY A 165 -5.70 0.24 22.61
CA GLY A 165 -4.29 -0.18 22.65
C GLY A 165 -4.09 -1.69 22.43
N ASN A 166 -5.14 -2.46 22.16
CA ASN A 166 -5.05 -3.90 21.97
C ASN A 166 -5.64 -4.34 20.61
N LEU A 167 -4.77 -4.63 19.65
CA LEU A 167 -5.17 -5.04 18.30
C LEU A 167 -6.05 -6.31 18.30
N SER A 168 -5.86 -7.21 19.25
CA SER A 168 -6.68 -8.44 19.33
C SER A 168 -8.17 -8.14 19.52
N ASN A 169 -8.51 -7.04 20.20
CA ASN A 169 -9.89 -6.62 20.39
C ASN A 169 -10.59 -6.26 19.07
N ALA A 170 -9.84 -5.81 18.06
CA ALA A 170 -10.39 -5.50 16.74
C ALA A 170 -11.03 -6.72 16.07
N PHE A 171 -10.56 -7.91 16.41
CA PHE A 171 -10.94 -9.15 15.73
C PHE A 171 -11.72 -10.14 16.59
N LYS A 172 -11.99 -9.83 17.87
CA LYS A 172 -12.61 -10.77 18.84
C LYS A 172 -13.93 -11.39 18.40
N ASN A 173 -14.68 -10.72 17.54
CA ASN A 173 -15.99 -11.18 17.08
C ASN A 173 -15.92 -11.87 15.70
N THR A 174 -14.77 -11.90 15.05
CA THR A 174 -14.64 -12.48 13.71
C THR A 174 -14.70 -14.00 13.74
N LYS A 175 -15.33 -14.55 12.70
CA LYS A 175 -15.28 -15.98 12.37
C LYS A 175 -14.63 -16.22 11.01
N ALA A 176 -14.08 -15.17 10.42
CA ALA A 176 -13.38 -15.28 9.14
C ALA A 176 -12.10 -16.09 9.28
N LYS A 177 -11.76 -16.85 8.25
CA LYS A 177 -10.46 -17.50 8.10
C LYS A 177 -9.51 -16.49 7.48
N PHE A 178 -8.43 -16.16 8.19
CA PHE A 178 -7.43 -15.20 7.72
C PHE A 178 -6.29 -15.87 6.98
N PHE A 179 -5.76 -15.18 5.98
CA PHE A 179 -4.49 -15.52 5.37
C PHE A 179 -3.67 -14.26 5.14
N ILE A 180 -2.64 -14.08 5.94
CA ILE A 180 -1.77 -12.91 5.92
C ILE A 180 -0.58 -13.20 5.02
N ILE A 181 -0.27 -12.28 4.11
CA ILE A 181 0.85 -12.43 3.16
C ILE A 181 1.76 -11.21 3.24
N SER A 182 3.06 -11.44 3.38
CA SER A 182 4.10 -10.42 3.31
C SER A 182 5.20 -10.80 2.31
N PHE A 183 6.10 -9.88 2.00
CA PHE A 183 7.22 -10.10 1.08
C PHE A 183 8.53 -9.73 1.74
N THR A 184 9.57 -10.55 1.53
CA THR A 184 10.88 -10.42 2.20
C THR A 184 11.57 -9.08 1.95
N SER A 185 11.36 -8.46 0.80
CA SER A 185 12.00 -7.20 0.42
C SER A 185 11.11 -5.96 0.57
N ASP A 186 9.90 -6.12 1.10
CA ASP A 186 9.02 -4.99 1.40
C ASP A 186 9.53 -4.22 2.62
N TRP A 187 9.98 -3.00 2.40
CA TRP A 187 10.45 -2.11 3.46
C TRP A 187 9.49 -0.96 3.76
N LEU A 188 8.41 -0.84 2.94
CA LEU A 188 7.31 0.09 3.24
C LEU A 188 6.38 -0.47 4.31
N TYR A 189 6.02 -1.76 4.20
CA TYR A 189 5.31 -2.54 5.23
C TYR A 189 6.08 -3.83 5.52
N PRO A 190 7.11 -3.74 6.37
CA PRO A 190 7.97 -4.88 6.69
C PRO A 190 7.17 -6.06 7.25
N THR A 191 7.68 -7.26 7.01
CA THR A 191 7.05 -8.51 7.49
C THR A 191 6.70 -8.48 8.98
N GLN A 192 7.45 -7.75 9.81
CA GLN A 192 7.14 -7.63 11.24
C GLN A 192 5.75 -7.04 11.48
N GLU A 193 5.33 -6.02 10.73
CA GLU A 193 4.00 -5.41 10.87
C GLU A 193 2.87 -6.40 10.54
N ASN A 194 3.11 -7.28 9.56
CA ASN A 194 2.18 -8.37 9.22
C ASN A 194 2.18 -9.46 10.32
N LYS A 195 3.33 -9.78 10.92
CA LYS A 195 3.41 -10.71 12.05
C LYS A 195 2.68 -10.20 13.29
N ASP A 196 2.67 -8.89 13.54
CA ASP A 196 1.94 -8.30 14.65
C ASP A 196 0.42 -8.52 14.51
N ILE A 197 -0.11 -8.46 13.27
CA ILE A 197 -1.51 -8.82 12.97
C ILE A 197 -1.75 -10.31 13.24
N VAL A 198 -0.82 -11.19 12.84
CA VAL A 198 -0.92 -12.64 13.09
C VAL A 198 -0.93 -12.94 14.59
N ILE A 199 -0.05 -12.29 15.36
CA ILE A 199 0.01 -12.44 16.82
C ILE A 199 -1.33 -12.04 17.45
N ALA A 200 -1.90 -10.91 17.03
CA ALA A 200 -3.19 -10.42 17.54
C ALA A 200 -4.33 -11.40 17.23
N LEU A 201 -4.36 -11.99 16.03
CA LEU A 201 -5.34 -13.00 15.64
C LEU A 201 -5.16 -14.31 16.41
N ASN A 202 -3.93 -14.78 16.60
CA ASN A 202 -3.63 -15.97 17.39
C ASN A 202 -4.04 -15.80 18.86
N ALA A 203 -3.87 -14.61 19.42
CA ALA A 203 -4.21 -14.32 20.82
C ALA A 203 -5.71 -14.52 21.13
N ILE A 204 -6.58 -14.44 20.13
CA ILE A 204 -8.02 -14.70 20.25
C ILE A 204 -8.45 -16.06 19.71
N GLY A 205 -7.51 -16.93 19.31
CA GLY A 205 -7.79 -18.23 18.72
C GLY A 205 -8.44 -18.17 17.35
N ALA A 206 -8.24 -17.08 16.58
CA ALA A 206 -8.77 -16.97 15.23
C ALA A 206 -8.07 -17.96 14.28
N ASN A 207 -8.79 -18.41 13.25
CA ASN A 207 -8.20 -19.24 12.20
C ASN A 207 -7.34 -18.37 11.29
N VAL A 208 -6.03 -18.42 11.47
CA VAL A 208 -5.07 -17.59 10.71
C VAL A 208 -3.92 -18.42 10.14
N GLY A 209 -3.67 -18.28 8.84
CA GLY A 209 -2.45 -18.70 8.16
C GLY A 209 -1.59 -17.49 7.83
N PHE A 210 -0.28 -17.69 7.80
CA PHE A 210 0.70 -16.66 7.44
C PHE A 210 1.75 -17.22 6.49
N VAL A 211 2.15 -16.42 5.51
CA VAL A 211 3.29 -16.71 4.65
C VAL A 211 4.08 -15.46 4.34
N GLU A 212 5.40 -15.56 4.43
CA GLU A 212 6.34 -14.59 3.90
C GLU A 212 6.85 -15.13 2.55
N ILE A 213 6.57 -14.41 1.48
CA ILE A 213 6.97 -14.76 0.12
C ILE A 213 8.33 -14.12 -0.17
N GLU A 214 9.28 -14.95 -0.62
CA GLU A 214 10.55 -14.43 -1.08
C GLU A 214 10.37 -13.67 -2.39
N SER A 215 10.77 -12.41 -2.39
CA SER A 215 10.70 -11.53 -3.56
C SER A 215 11.73 -10.41 -3.44
N ASP A 216 12.31 -10.00 -4.56
CA ASP A 216 13.20 -8.84 -4.66
C ASP A 216 12.51 -7.59 -5.23
N LYS A 217 11.20 -7.65 -5.45
CA LYS A 217 10.42 -6.59 -6.12
C LYS A 217 9.88 -5.51 -5.18
N GLY A 218 10.17 -5.62 -3.88
CA GLY A 218 9.73 -4.66 -2.86
C GLY A 218 8.24 -4.75 -2.56
N HIS A 219 7.66 -3.61 -2.20
CA HIS A 219 6.25 -3.50 -1.88
C HIS A 219 5.34 -3.87 -3.07
N ASP A 220 5.73 -3.53 -4.29
CA ASP A 220 4.96 -3.83 -5.50
C ASP A 220 4.89 -5.33 -5.84
N SER A 221 5.50 -6.22 -5.06
CA SER A 221 5.51 -7.67 -5.28
C SER A 221 4.11 -8.26 -5.51
N PHE A 222 3.07 -7.75 -4.84
CA PHE A 222 1.70 -8.24 -5.01
C PHE A 222 1.01 -7.76 -6.30
N LEU A 223 1.60 -6.79 -7.00
CA LEU A 223 1.12 -6.27 -8.29
C LEU A 223 1.86 -6.85 -9.48
N LEU A 224 2.95 -7.57 -9.24
CA LEU A 224 3.84 -8.10 -10.26
C LEU A 224 3.73 -9.62 -10.34
N ASP A 225 4.31 -10.19 -11.41
CA ASP A 225 4.37 -11.64 -11.55
C ASP A 225 5.37 -12.22 -10.55
N VAL A 226 4.83 -12.75 -9.44
CA VAL A 226 5.52 -13.51 -8.40
C VAL A 226 4.80 -14.86 -8.29
N PRO A 227 5.29 -15.92 -8.95
CA PRO A 227 4.58 -17.20 -9.09
C PRO A 227 4.20 -17.83 -7.75
N ASP A 228 5.06 -17.75 -6.74
CA ASP A 228 4.80 -18.33 -5.42
C ASP A 228 3.67 -17.60 -4.69
N PHE A 229 3.59 -16.29 -4.85
CA PHE A 229 2.47 -15.50 -4.32
C PHE A 229 1.15 -15.91 -4.98
N LEU A 230 1.10 -15.93 -6.30
CA LEU A 230 -0.11 -16.25 -7.06
C LEU A 230 -0.60 -17.68 -6.77
N ARG A 231 0.32 -18.65 -6.73
CA ARG A 231 0.03 -20.05 -6.41
C ARG A 231 -0.51 -20.20 -4.98
N THR A 232 0.12 -19.54 -4.03
CA THR A 232 -0.24 -19.64 -2.61
C THR A 232 -1.60 -19.01 -2.34
N LEU A 233 -1.87 -17.81 -2.90
CA LEU A 233 -3.17 -17.15 -2.80
C LEU A 233 -4.28 -17.99 -3.44
N LYS A 234 -4.05 -18.49 -4.65
CA LYS A 234 -5.00 -19.35 -5.36
C LYS A 234 -5.35 -20.59 -4.55
N ASN A 235 -4.34 -21.32 -4.05
CA ASN A 235 -4.56 -22.54 -3.28
C ASN A 235 -5.35 -22.28 -1.99
N PHE A 236 -5.08 -21.16 -1.29
CA PHE A 236 -5.85 -20.77 -0.11
C PHE A 236 -7.33 -20.53 -0.46
N LEU A 237 -7.60 -19.78 -1.53
CA LEU A 237 -8.96 -19.46 -1.96
C LEU A 237 -9.70 -20.71 -2.41
N ASP A 238 -9.10 -21.55 -3.26
CA ASP A 238 -9.72 -22.79 -3.76
C ASP A 238 -10.07 -23.74 -2.60
N LYS A 239 -9.13 -23.97 -1.68
CA LYS A 239 -9.37 -24.82 -0.51
C LYS A 239 -10.48 -24.26 0.38
N SER A 240 -10.46 -22.95 0.64
CA SER A 240 -11.48 -22.30 1.47
C SER A 240 -12.86 -22.26 0.82
N TYR A 241 -12.94 -22.38 -0.51
CA TYR A 241 -14.21 -22.46 -1.25
C TYR A 241 -14.90 -23.82 -1.06
N ILE A 242 -14.12 -24.90 -0.99
CA ILE A 242 -14.62 -26.28 -0.85
C ILE A 242 -15.05 -26.59 0.59
N GLU A 243 -14.39 -26.00 1.59
CA GLU A 243 -14.75 -26.11 3.03
C GLU A 243 -16.07 -25.36 3.32
#